data_61bf7391b642aa7f5e11d1a6b3d6df60
#
_entry.id   61bf7391b642aa7f5e11d1a6b3d6df60
#
_cell.length_a   1.000
_cell.length_b   1.000
_cell.length_c   1.000
_cell.angle_alpha   90.00
_cell.angle_beta   90.00
_cell.angle_gamma   90.00
#
_symmetry.space_group_name_H-M   'P 1'
#
loop_
_entity.id
_entity.type
_entity.pdbx_description
1 polymer ?
#
loop_
_entity_poly.entity_id
_entity_poly.type
_entity_poly.pdbx_seq_one_letter_code
_entity_poly.pdbx_strand_id
1 'polypeptide(L)'
;MQPKFKKMLYGGDYNPNQWPKEIWDEDMKLFHQAGINSTTINVFSWAKIQPSENEYDFTELDEIVDTLTKEDVQIVMATSTGALPAWMVHRYPEVARTDFEGRHHKFGHRHNACPNSPVFQKYAKRLAEKLAERYGDNKNIVCWHISNEYGGECYCENCAKAFRVWLKDKYKTLDEVNKAWNCLLYTSPSPRD
;
A
#
# COMPACT_ATOMS: atom_id res chain seq x y z
N MET A 1 -22.50 13.65 -8.61
CA MET A 1 -22.01 12.34 -9.11
C MET A 1 -22.92 11.29 -8.49
N GLN A 2 -23.66 10.53 -9.28
CA GLN A 2 -24.49 9.45 -8.73
C GLN A 2 -23.58 8.28 -8.35
N PRO A 3 -23.86 7.55 -7.24
CA PRO A 3 -23.08 6.39 -6.86
C PRO A 3 -23.13 5.33 -7.97
N LYS A 4 -21.98 4.78 -8.33
CA LYS A 4 -21.85 3.73 -9.36
C LYS A 4 -22.46 2.38 -8.94
N PHE A 5 -22.79 2.24 -7.65
CA PHE A 5 -23.25 0.98 -7.08
C PHE A 5 -24.77 0.88 -7.11
N LYS A 6 -25.26 -0.18 -7.71
CA LYS A 6 -26.70 -0.49 -7.78
C LYS A 6 -27.23 -1.15 -6.50
N LYS A 7 -26.34 -1.72 -5.69
CA LYS A 7 -26.64 -2.44 -4.44
C LYS A 7 -25.69 -1.95 -3.34
N MET A 8 -26.10 -2.12 -2.09
CA MET A 8 -25.21 -1.97 -0.96
C MET A 8 -24.12 -3.03 -1.05
N LEU A 9 -22.86 -2.63 -0.93
CA LEU A 9 -21.73 -3.55 -0.82
C LEU A 9 -21.60 -4.00 0.63
N TYR A 10 -21.52 -5.31 0.84
CA TYR A 10 -21.38 -5.92 2.15
C TYR A 10 -20.32 -7.00 2.11
N GLY A 11 -19.31 -6.90 2.99
CA GLY A 11 -18.20 -7.83 3.09
C GLY A 11 -17.01 -7.23 3.83
N GLY A 12 -15.86 -7.82 3.68
CA GLY A 12 -14.61 -7.43 4.33
C GLY A 12 -13.40 -7.84 3.53
N ASP A 13 -12.23 -7.86 4.17
CA ASP A 13 -11.01 -8.35 3.55
C ASP A 13 -11.06 -9.88 3.42
N TYR A 14 -10.60 -10.38 2.28
CA TYR A 14 -10.51 -11.80 1.98
C TYR A 14 -9.12 -12.14 1.45
N ASN A 15 -8.45 -13.07 2.12
CA ASN A 15 -7.09 -13.48 1.80
C ASN A 15 -7.04 -14.98 1.51
N PRO A 16 -7.65 -15.46 0.41
CA PRO A 16 -7.74 -16.89 0.09
C PRO A 16 -6.38 -17.55 -0.11
N ASN A 17 -5.39 -16.76 -0.49
CA ASN A 17 -4.00 -17.20 -0.65
C ASN A 17 -3.30 -17.62 0.66
N GLN A 18 -3.98 -17.54 1.80
CA GLN A 18 -3.54 -18.07 3.10
C GLN A 18 -4.06 -19.49 3.36
N TRP A 19 -4.93 -20.01 2.50
CA TRP A 19 -5.61 -21.29 2.63
C TRP A 19 -5.39 -22.18 1.41
N PRO A 20 -5.52 -23.51 1.54
CA PRO A 20 -5.57 -24.40 0.39
C PRO A 20 -6.75 -24.06 -0.54
N LYS A 21 -6.56 -24.24 -1.85
CA LYS A 21 -7.57 -23.88 -2.86
C LYS A 21 -8.90 -24.62 -2.69
N GLU A 22 -8.86 -25.81 -2.12
CA GLU A 22 -10.04 -26.65 -1.85
C GLU A 22 -11.03 -25.97 -0.90
N ILE A 23 -10.55 -24.99 -0.10
CA ILE A 23 -11.38 -24.21 0.83
C ILE A 23 -12.14 -23.09 0.09
N TRP A 24 -11.63 -22.60 -1.04
CA TRP A 24 -12.22 -21.47 -1.73
C TRP A 24 -13.67 -21.72 -2.18
N ASP A 25 -13.97 -22.95 -2.62
CA ASP A 25 -15.35 -23.35 -3.00
C ASP A 25 -16.30 -23.33 -1.80
N GLU A 26 -15.82 -23.69 -0.61
CA GLU A 26 -16.59 -23.61 0.63
C GLU A 26 -16.79 -22.18 1.08
N ASP A 27 -15.75 -21.35 0.97
CA ASP A 27 -15.81 -19.92 1.27
C ASP A 27 -16.88 -19.22 0.41
N MET A 28 -16.98 -19.53 -0.88
CA MET A 28 -18.00 -18.97 -1.76
C MET A 28 -19.40 -19.36 -1.34
N LYS A 29 -19.64 -20.59 -0.89
CA LYS A 29 -20.92 -21.01 -0.32
C LYS A 29 -21.25 -20.22 0.94
N LEU A 30 -20.26 -20.02 1.82
CA LEU A 30 -20.42 -19.23 3.04
C LEU A 30 -20.68 -17.75 2.71
N PHE A 31 -20.05 -17.19 1.68
CA PHE A 31 -20.32 -15.83 1.20
C PHE A 31 -21.78 -15.68 0.79
N HIS A 32 -22.31 -16.61 0.00
CA HIS A 32 -23.71 -16.59 -0.40
C HIS A 32 -24.67 -16.73 0.79
N GLN A 33 -24.38 -17.63 1.73
CA GLN A 33 -25.20 -17.81 2.94
C GLN A 33 -25.21 -16.56 3.83
N ALA A 34 -24.07 -15.88 3.96
CA ALA A 34 -23.92 -14.66 4.75
C ALA A 34 -24.41 -13.40 4.03
N GLY A 35 -24.73 -13.49 2.74
CA GLY A 35 -25.10 -12.33 1.90
C GLY A 35 -23.90 -11.42 1.58
N ILE A 36 -22.67 -11.93 1.67
CA ILE A 36 -21.46 -11.21 1.27
C ILE A 36 -21.45 -11.08 -0.25
N ASN A 37 -21.35 -9.86 -0.74
CA ASN A 37 -21.36 -9.54 -2.17
C ASN A 37 -20.19 -8.67 -2.61
N SER A 38 -19.28 -8.34 -1.70
CA SER A 38 -18.06 -7.57 -1.99
C SER A 38 -16.93 -7.96 -1.06
N THR A 39 -15.69 -7.91 -1.56
CA THR A 39 -14.52 -8.20 -0.75
C THR A 39 -13.30 -7.41 -1.22
N THR A 40 -12.41 -7.05 -0.28
CA THR A 40 -11.09 -6.53 -0.59
C THR A 40 -10.10 -7.68 -0.67
N ILE A 41 -9.35 -7.74 -1.75
CA ILE A 41 -8.30 -8.75 -1.96
C ILE A 41 -6.94 -8.12 -2.20
N ASN A 42 -5.89 -8.92 -2.12
CA ASN A 42 -4.54 -8.54 -2.54
C ASN A 42 -3.86 -7.46 -1.66
N VAL A 43 -4.26 -7.31 -0.39
CA VAL A 43 -3.77 -6.20 0.46
C VAL A 43 -2.26 -6.26 0.71
N PHE A 44 -1.71 -7.45 0.92
CA PHE A 44 -0.30 -7.64 1.30
C PHE A 44 0.47 -8.62 0.40
N SER A 45 0.01 -8.86 -0.83
CA SER A 45 0.55 -9.90 -1.70
C SER A 45 1.70 -9.45 -2.60
N TRP A 46 2.34 -8.28 -2.35
CA TRP A 46 3.41 -7.77 -3.22
C TRP A 46 4.53 -8.78 -3.46
N ALA A 47 4.99 -9.46 -2.40
CA ALA A 47 6.06 -10.44 -2.51
C ALA A 47 5.69 -11.66 -3.37
N LYS A 48 4.41 -12.04 -3.45
CA LYS A 48 3.90 -13.10 -4.32
C LYS A 48 3.82 -12.64 -5.77
N ILE A 49 3.25 -11.44 -5.99
CA ILE A 49 3.10 -10.87 -7.34
C ILE A 49 4.45 -10.52 -7.95
N GLN A 50 5.39 -10.04 -7.14
CA GLN A 50 6.72 -9.65 -7.59
C GLN A 50 7.79 -10.36 -6.75
N PRO A 51 8.07 -11.64 -7.04
CA PRO A 51 9.03 -12.45 -6.27
C PRO A 51 10.47 -11.97 -6.42
N SER A 52 10.79 -11.28 -7.52
CA SER A 52 12.08 -10.62 -7.74
C SER A 52 11.90 -9.26 -8.44
N GLU A 53 12.99 -8.50 -8.59
CA GLU A 53 12.92 -7.15 -9.12
C GLU A 53 12.25 -7.02 -10.50
N ASN A 54 12.48 -8.00 -11.36
CA ASN A 54 12.03 -7.97 -12.76
C ASN A 54 10.97 -9.02 -13.10
N GLU A 55 10.61 -9.86 -12.15
CA GLU A 55 9.66 -10.95 -12.35
C GLU A 55 8.32 -10.60 -11.73
N TYR A 56 7.26 -10.93 -12.45
CA TYR A 56 5.88 -10.78 -11.98
C TYR A 56 5.13 -12.08 -12.22
N ASP A 57 4.45 -12.54 -11.18
CA ASP A 57 3.57 -13.71 -11.23
C ASP A 57 2.17 -13.31 -10.73
N PHE A 58 1.21 -13.34 -11.62
CA PHE A 58 -0.19 -13.04 -11.34
C PHE A 58 -1.06 -14.30 -11.27
N THR A 59 -0.48 -15.49 -11.41
CA THR A 59 -1.23 -16.75 -11.56
C THR A 59 -2.24 -16.95 -10.44
N GLU A 60 -1.80 -16.85 -9.19
CA GLU A 60 -2.69 -17.02 -8.03
C GLU A 60 -3.74 -15.89 -7.95
N LEU A 61 -3.35 -14.65 -8.23
CA LEU A 61 -4.28 -13.52 -8.21
C LEU A 61 -5.33 -13.61 -9.32
N ASP A 62 -4.94 -14.10 -10.50
CA ASP A 62 -5.89 -14.38 -11.60
C ASP A 62 -6.95 -15.38 -11.17
N GLU A 63 -6.54 -16.49 -10.57
CA GLU A 63 -7.46 -17.51 -10.08
C GLU A 63 -8.43 -16.98 -9.02
N ILE A 64 -7.95 -16.14 -8.11
CA ILE A 64 -8.78 -15.48 -7.09
C ILE A 64 -9.80 -14.55 -7.76
N VAL A 65 -9.36 -13.72 -8.69
CA VAL A 65 -10.22 -12.78 -9.42
C VAL A 65 -11.26 -13.53 -10.24
N ASP A 66 -10.87 -14.61 -10.91
CA ASP A 66 -11.78 -15.44 -11.70
C ASP A 66 -12.84 -16.12 -10.81
N THR A 67 -12.45 -16.65 -9.66
CA THR A 67 -13.35 -17.27 -8.69
C THR A 67 -14.39 -16.27 -8.21
N LEU A 68 -13.98 -15.11 -7.73
CA LEU A 68 -14.88 -14.07 -7.26
C LEU A 68 -15.79 -13.52 -8.36
N THR A 69 -15.25 -13.38 -9.58
CA THR A 69 -16.02 -12.93 -10.75
C THR A 69 -17.11 -13.93 -11.14
N LYS A 70 -16.81 -15.23 -11.13
CA LYS A 70 -17.79 -16.29 -11.42
C LYS A 70 -18.96 -16.30 -10.42
N GLU A 71 -18.68 -15.98 -9.17
CA GLU A 71 -19.65 -15.93 -8.08
C GLU A 71 -20.36 -14.56 -7.94
N ASP A 72 -20.18 -13.64 -8.89
CA ASP A 72 -20.72 -12.26 -8.90
C ASP A 72 -20.35 -11.45 -7.65
N VAL A 73 -19.21 -11.76 -7.02
CA VAL A 73 -18.70 -10.99 -5.90
C VAL A 73 -17.94 -9.77 -6.42
N GLN A 74 -18.31 -8.59 -5.92
CA GLN A 74 -17.64 -7.35 -6.30
C GLN A 74 -16.27 -7.25 -5.60
N ILE A 75 -15.29 -6.79 -6.34
CA ILE A 75 -13.90 -6.78 -5.89
C ILE A 75 -13.43 -5.36 -5.62
N VAL A 76 -12.90 -5.14 -4.43
CA VAL A 76 -12.03 -4.01 -4.11
C VAL A 76 -10.59 -4.49 -4.24
N MET A 77 -9.92 -4.07 -5.31
CA MET A 77 -8.56 -4.51 -5.63
C MET A 77 -7.54 -3.66 -4.90
N ALA A 78 -6.76 -4.26 -4.01
CA ALA A 78 -5.68 -3.55 -3.34
C ALA A 78 -4.39 -3.54 -4.16
N THR A 79 -3.60 -2.47 -3.99
CA THR A 79 -2.32 -2.29 -4.70
C THR A 79 -1.16 -3.07 -4.08
N SER A 80 -1.37 -3.81 -3.00
CA SER A 80 -0.38 -4.59 -2.24
C SER A 80 0.79 -3.80 -1.63
N THR A 81 0.81 -2.48 -1.76
CA THR A 81 1.96 -1.66 -1.38
C THR A 81 2.13 -1.44 0.12
N GLY A 82 1.25 -2.02 0.94
CA GLY A 82 1.34 -2.00 2.41
C GLY A 82 2.44 -2.89 3.01
N ALA A 83 3.00 -3.83 2.24
CA ALA A 83 4.07 -4.71 2.68
C ALA A 83 5.16 -4.82 1.62
N LEU A 84 6.42 -4.57 2.03
CA LEU A 84 7.57 -4.67 1.13
C LEU A 84 7.95 -6.11 0.85
N PRO A 85 8.28 -6.49 -0.41
CA PRO A 85 8.93 -7.75 -0.69
C PRO A 85 10.36 -7.76 -0.14
N ALA A 86 10.79 -8.92 0.38
CA ALA A 86 12.11 -9.07 1.02
C ALA A 86 13.27 -8.69 0.09
N TRP A 87 13.18 -9.03 -1.22
CA TRP A 87 14.22 -8.70 -2.20
C TRP A 87 14.48 -7.19 -2.28
N MET A 88 13.43 -6.36 -2.12
CA MET A 88 13.56 -4.91 -2.22
C MET A 88 14.39 -4.35 -1.07
N VAL A 89 14.11 -4.76 0.16
CA VAL A 89 14.87 -4.32 1.34
C VAL A 89 16.30 -4.89 1.31
N HIS A 90 16.47 -6.10 0.80
CA HIS A 90 17.80 -6.71 0.66
C HIS A 90 18.68 -5.96 -0.36
N ARG A 91 18.11 -5.56 -1.49
CA ARG A 91 18.83 -4.87 -2.57
C ARG A 91 18.96 -3.37 -2.35
N TYR A 92 17.98 -2.76 -1.70
CA TYR A 92 17.86 -1.32 -1.46
C TYR A 92 17.51 -1.06 0.01
N PRO A 93 18.46 -1.26 0.95
CA PRO A 93 18.16 -1.13 2.38
C PRO A 93 17.55 0.21 2.79
N GLU A 94 17.86 1.29 2.06
CA GLU A 94 17.31 2.63 2.29
C GLU A 94 15.81 2.75 2.02
N VAL A 95 15.20 1.74 1.43
CA VAL A 95 13.74 1.71 1.23
C VAL A 95 12.98 1.52 2.54
N ALA A 96 13.63 0.88 3.51
CA ALA A 96 13.03 0.63 4.82
C ALA A 96 13.01 1.90 5.68
N ARG A 97 12.03 1.99 6.57
CA ARG A 97 11.93 3.09 7.53
C ARG A 97 13.11 3.12 8.49
N THR A 98 13.39 4.30 8.97
CA THR A 98 14.33 4.56 10.07
C THR A 98 13.55 5.09 11.26
N ASP A 99 13.74 4.52 12.45
CA ASP A 99 13.12 4.99 13.66
C ASP A 99 13.79 6.27 14.21
N PHE A 100 13.26 6.81 15.31
CA PHE A 100 13.78 8.03 15.93
C PHE A 100 15.23 7.87 16.42
N GLU A 101 15.63 6.68 16.84
CA GLU A 101 17.00 6.38 17.29
C GLU A 101 17.97 6.11 16.13
N GLY A 102 17.51 6.24 14.88
CA GLY A 102 18.34 6.05 13.69
C GLY A 102 18.51 4.59 13.25
N ARG A 103 17.75 3.65 13.83
CA ARG A 103 17.81 2.25 13.44
C ARG A 103 16.95 1.99 12.21
N HIS A 104 17.54 1.37 11.19
CA HIS A 104 16.79 0.93 10.01
C HIS A 104 15.94 -0.29 10.32
N HIS A 105 14.67 -0.24 9.91
CA HIS A 105 13.82 -1.41 9.92
C HIS A 105 14.32 -2.46 8.92
N LYS A 106 14.00 -3.71 9.19
CA LYS A 106 14.25 -4.83 8.26
C LYS A 106 12.98 -5.14 7.49
N PHE A 107 13.07 -6.08 6.55
CA PHE A 107 11.89 -6.65 5.88
C PHE A 107 10.99 -7.41 6.88
N GLY A 108 9.77 -7.69 6.48
CA GLY A 108 8.74 -8.29 7.31
C GLY A 108 7.85 -7.24 7.95
N HIS A 109 6.71 -7.68 8.47
CA HIS A 109 5.61 -6.83 8.89
C HIS A 109 5.06 -5.94 7.77
N ARG A 110 4.08 -5.12 8.10
CA ARG A 110 3.50 -4.11 7.21
C ARG A 110 4.02 -2.71 7.55
N HIS A 111 3.88 -1.76 6.63
CA HIS A 111 4.24 -0.34 6.81
C HIS A 111 5.73 -0.07 7.07
N ASN A 112 6.61 -0.92 6.57
CA ASN A 112 8.06 -0.75 6.72
C ASN A 112 8.71 0.12 5.65
N ALA A 113 7.97 0.53 4.62
CA ALA A 113 8.50 1.40 3.57
C ALA A 113 8.65 2.85 4.02
N CYS A 114 9.76 3.48 3.66
CA CYS A 114 9.87 4.93 3.68
C CYS A 114 9.03 5.52 2.52
N PRO A 115 8.00 6.33 2.79
CA PRO A 115 7.13 6.88 1.74
C PRO A 115 7.85 7.84 0.80
N ASN A 116 8.97 8.43 1.25
CA ASN A 116 9.81 9.34 0.47
C ASN A 116 11.00 8.63 -0.21
N SER A 117 11.10 7.29 -0.12
CA SER A 117 12.12 6.55 -0.87
C SER A 117 11.79 6.56 -2.36
N PRO A 118 12.71 7.05 -3.24
CA PRO A 118 12.50 6.99 -4.68
C PRO A 118 12.36 5.55 -5.20
N VAL A 119 13.03 4.60 -4.55
CA VAL A 119 12.95 3.18 -4.88
C VAL A 119 11.53 2.65 -4.59
N PHE A 120 11.01 2.93 -3.40
CA PHE A 120 9.64 2.54 -3.05
C PHE A 120 8.63 3.13 -4.03
N GLN A 121 8.70 4.45 -4.28
CA GLN A 121 7.79 5.13 -5.19
C GLN A 121 7.83 4.55 -6.61
N LYS A 122 9.02 4.27 -7.12
CA LYS A 122 9.21 3.66 -8.45
C LYS A 122 8.51 2.31 -8.55
N TYR A 123 8.78 1.41 -7.62
CA TYR A 123 8.24 0.05 -7.69
C TYR A 123 6.76 -0.04 -7.30
N ALA A 124 6.32 0.78 -6.35
CA ALA A 124 4.90 0.87 -5.99
C ALA A 124 4.05 1.38 -7.18
N LYS A 125 4.54 2.42 -7.87
CA LYS A 125 3.90 2.93 -9.09
C LYS A 125 3.86 1.85 -10.18
N ARG A 126 4.98 1.19 -10.46
CA ARG A 126 5.06 0.14 -11.47
C ARG A 126 4.13 -1.05 -11.17
N LEU A 127 4.02 -1.44 -9.90
CA LEU A 127 3.09 -2.49 -9.49
C LEU A 127 1.63 -2.05 -9.72
N ALA A 128 1.28 -0.84 -9.31
CA ALA A 128 -0.06 -0.31 -9.51
C ALA A 128 -0.43 -0.21 -11.00
N GLU A 129 0.51 0.22 -11.86
CA GLU A 129 0.34 0.25 -13.31
C GLU A 129 0.05 -1.16 -13.85
N LYS A 130 0.83 -2.17 -13.47
CA LYS A 130 0.62 -3.55 -13.90
C LYS A 130 -0.70 -4.16 -13.44
N LEU A 131 -1.10 -3.86 -12.21
CA LEU A 131 -2.41 -4.29 -11.70
C LEU A 131 -3.55 -3.61 -12.48
N ALA A 132 -3.43 -2.32 -12.75
CA ALA A 132 -4.42 -1.57 -13.52
C ALA A 132 -4.50 -2.03 -14.99
N GLU A 133 -3.36 -2.28 -15.63
CA GLU A 133 -3.29 -2.81 -16.99
C GLU A 133 -3.96 -4.20 -17.09
N ARG A 134 -3.74 -5.05 -16.09
CA ARG A 134 -4.26 -6.43 -16.11
C ARG A 134 -5.73 -6.54 -15.75
N TYR A 135 -6.18 -5.77 -14.77
CA TYR A 135 -7.50 -5.95 -14.16
C TYR A 135 -8.44 -4.76 -14.36
N GLY A 136 -7.98 -3.66 -14.93
CA GLY A 136 -8.77 -2.42 -15.05
C GLY A 136 -10.08 -2.54 -15.82
N ASP A 137 -10.17 -3.49 -16.75
CA ASP A 137 -11.36 -3.75 -17.56
C ASP A 137 -12.31 -4.78 -16.93
N ASN A 138 -11.95 -5.40 -15.81
CA ASN A 138 -12.82 -6.36 -15.12
C ASN A 138 -13.96 -5.60 -14.43
N LYS A 139 -15.20 -5.88 -14.85
CA LYS A 139 -16.41 -5.18 -14.37
C LYS A 139 -16.74 -5.46 -12.90
N ASN A 140 -16.24 -6.56 -12.35
CA ASN A 140 -16.40 -6.89 -10.94
C ASN A 140 -15.43 -6.12 -10.04
N ILE A 141 -14.38 -5.51 -10.59
CA ILE A 141 -13.52 -4.60 -9.83
C ILE A 141 -14.18 -3.22 -9.77
N VAL A 142 -14.73 -2.90 -8.63
CA VAL A 142 -15.56 -1.71 -8.42
C VAL A 142 -14.82 -0.56 -7.74
N CYS A 143 -13.70 -0.87 -7.09
CA CYS A 143 -12.88 0.09 -6.36
C CYS A 143 -11.42 -0.36 -6.28
N TRP A 144 -10.52 0.60 -6.12
CA TRP A 144 -9.11 0.37 -5.84
C TRP A 144 -8.78 0.77 -4.41
N HIS A 145 -8.18 -0.14 -3.65
CA HIS A 145 -7.67 0.10 -2.32
C HIS A 145 -6.18 0.48 -2.43
N ILE A 146 -5.90 1.77 -2.32
CA ILE A 146 -4.54 2.29 -2.49
C ILE A 146 -3.74 2.10 -1.21
N SER A 147 -2.76 1.19 -1.25
CA SER A 147 -1.96 0.78 -0.09
C SER A 147 -2.82 0.21 1.04
N ASN A 148 -2.52 0.51 2.29
CA ASN A 148 -3.31 0.13 3.46
C ASN A 148 -2.89 0.97 4.67
N GLU A 149 -3.86 1.45 5.46
CA GLU A 149 -3.67 2.07 6.78
C GLU A 149 -2.41 2.95 6.89
N TYR A 150 -2.33 3.99 6.08
CA TYR A 150 -1.18 4.89 6.10
C TYR A 150 -0.88 5.38 7.52
N GLY A 151 0.28 5.05 8.04
CA GLY A 151 0.67 5.38 9.39
C GLY A 151 2.16 5.20 9.64
N GLY A 152 2.56 5.49 10.88
CA GLY A 152 3.94 5.41 11.35
C GLY A 152 4.82 6.55 10.82
N GLU A 153 5.98 6.65 11.39
CA GLU A 153 6.94 7.72 11.19
C GLU A 153 8.20 7.17 10.53
N CYS A 154 8.96 8.05 9.88
CA CYS A 154 10.25 7.70 9.30
C CYS A 154 11.21 8.89 9.43
N TYR A 155 12.33 8.67 10.06
CA TYR A 155 13.35 9.68 10.37
C TYR A 155 14.59 9.58 9.48
N CYS A 156 14.46 8.97 8.30
CA CYS A 156 15.56 8.85 7.34
C CYS A 156 15.82 10.18 6.61
N GLU A 157 16.97 10.27 5.95
CA GLU A 157 17.39 11.47 5.22
C GLU A 157 16.42 11.86 4.09
N ASN A 158 15.80 10.90 3.40
CA ASN A 158 14.78 11.21 2.38
C ASN A 158 13.58 11.94 2.99
N CYS A 159 13.10 11.50 4.16
CA CYS A 159 12.02 12.17 4.88
C CYS A 159 12.45 13.55 5.40
N ALA A 160 13.67 13.67 5.92
CA ALA A 160 14.21 14.95 6.37
C ALA A 160 14.29 15.97 5.23
N LYS A 161 14.79 15.57 4.05
CA LYS A 161 14.82 16.42 2.86
C LYS A 161 13.42 16.84 2.40
N ALA A 162 12.50 15.89 2.30
CA ALA A 162 11.13 16.19 1.90
C ALA A 162 10.43 17.14 2.89
N PHE A 163 10.67 16.96 4.18
CA PHE A 163 10.14 17.83 5.22
C PHE A 163 10.70 19.25 5.13
N ARG A 164 12.01 19.41 4.90
CA ARG A 164 12.62 20.75 4.70
C ARG A 164 12.05 21.48 3.48
N VAL A 165 11.82 20.75 2.37
CA VAL A 165 11.16 21.31 1.18
C VAL A 165 9.76 21.78 1.52
N TRP A 166 8.97 20.95 2.19
CA TRP A 166 7.62 21.29 2.62
C TRP A 166 7.59 22.52 3.54
N LEU A 167 8.53 22.61 4.50
CA LEU A 167 8.65 23.79 5.37
C LEU A 167 8.90 25.07 4.58
N LYS A 168 9.87 25.03 3.64
CA LYS A 168 10.18 26.19 2.77
C LYS A 168 8.98 26.61 1.92
N ASP A 169 8.25 25.64 1.40
CA ASP A 169 7.06 25.93 0.59
C ASP A 169 5.93 26.52 1.41
N LYS A 170 5.72 26.03 2.61
CA LYS A 170 4.62 26.45 3.47
C LYS A 170 4.88 27.79 4.16
N TYR A 171 6.05 27.96 4.75
CA TYR A 171 6.36 29.07 5.64
C TYR A 171 7.29 30.12 5.00
N LYS A 172 7.97 29.80 3.91
CA LYS A 172 8.89 30.67 3.15
C LYS A 172 10.18 31.00 3.91
N THR A 173 10.10 31.41 5.19
CA THR A 173 11.25 31.78 6.01
C THR A 173 11.28 31.01 7.32
N LEU A 174 12.46 30.95 7.95
CA LEU A 174 12.63 30.33 9.26
C LEU A 174 11.88 31.10 10.35
N ASP A 175 11.83 32.41 10.24
CA ASP A 175 11.11 33.26 11.19
C ASP A 175 9.61 32.98 11.21
N GLU A 176 9.02 32.73 10.02
CA GLU A 176 7.61 32.32 9.93
C GLU A 176 7.37 30.92 10.50
N VAL A 177 8.31 29.99 10.34
CA VAL A 177 8.25 28.67 11.02
C VAL A 177 8.25 28.86 12.53
N ASN A 178 9.23 29.61 13.05
CA ASN A 178 9.38 29.83 14.48
C ASN A 178 8.15 30.50 15.07
N LYS A 179 7.59 31.50 14.38
CA LYS A 179 6.36 32.18 14.77
C LYS A 179 5.16 31.21 14.80
N ALA A 180 5.01 30.40 13.75
CA ALA A 180 3.88 29.45 13.65
C ALA A 180 3.93 28.34 14.69
N TRP A 181 5.12 27.91 15.08
CA TRP A 181 5.32 26.84 16.06
C TRP A 181 5.55 27.34 17.49
N ASN A 182 5.46 28.65 17.72
CA ASN A 182 5.81 29.26 18.99
C ASN A 182 7.21 28.85 19.49
N CYS A 183 8.15 28.73 18.57
CA CYS A 183 9.49 28.28 18.89
C CYS A 183 10.28 29.42 19.52
N LEU A 184 10.55 29.31 20.81
CA LEU A 184 11.37 30.25 21.57
C LEU A 184 12.87 29.94 21.49
N LEU A 185 13.22 28.78 20.98
CA LEU A 185 14.60 28.34 20.83
C LEU A 185 15.00 28.48 19.37
N TYR A 186 16.13 29.10 19.12
CA TYR A 186 16.77 29.17 17.78
C TYR A 186 17.23 27.81 17.24
N THR A 187 17.00 26.75 17.98
CA THR A 187 17.18 25.38 17.55
C THR A 187 15.97 24.93 16.75
N SER A 188 15.86 25.44 15.55
CA SER A 188 15.09 24.74 14.53
C SER A 188 15.57 23.29 14.47
N PRO A 189 14.67 22.31 14.28
CA PRO A 189 15.09 20.96 13.89
C PRO A 189 15.74 20.96 12.50
N SER A 190 15.83 22.10 11.86
CA SER A 190 16.67 22.25 10.67
C SER A 190 18.12 22.21 11.12
N PRO A 191 18.86 21.22 10.68
CA PRO A 191 20.29 21.26 10.87
C PRO A 191 20.87 22.49 10.17
N ARG A 192 21.94 22.92 10.68
CA ARG A 192 22.82 24.00 10.25
C ARG A 192 23.36 23.85 8.83
N ASP A 193 22.49 23.64 7.83
CA ASP A 193 22.93 23.54 6.44
C ASP A 193 22.03 24.42 5.57
#